data_21a36f850829e6f0d13096179fb38aae
#
_entry.id   21a36f850829e6f0d13096179fb38aae
#
_cell.length_a   1.000
_cell.length_b   1.000
_cell.length_c   1.000
_cell.angle_alpha   90.00
_cell.angle_beta   90.00
_cell.angle_gamma   90.00
#
_symmetry.space_group_name_H-M   'P 1'
#
loop_
_entity.id
_entity.type
_entity.pdbx_description
1 polymer ?
#
loop_
_entity_poly.entity_id
_entity_poly.type
_entity_poly.pdbx_seq_one_letter_code
_entity_poly.pdbx_strand_id
1 'polypeptide(L)'
;MQNICYLCILMTIIPYERRSMQLYWLSDTIGVSDQISPEDVLELSSLGVKSILCNRPDRESESDQPDAELIRQASKKMGIEFVFHPVESNFQTEHDASQMAKHLCELPKPIIAYCRSGGRSTALIGLAEQLQFINLQELE
;
A
#
# COMPACT_ATOMS: atom_id res chain seq x y z
N MET A 1 -16.49 8.23 -37.12
CA MET A 1 -17.60 7.49 -36.50
C MET A 1 -17.17 6.18 -35.86
N GLN A 2 -16.41 5.36 -36.55
CA GLN A 2 -15.94 4.09 -36.03
C GLN A 2 -15.01 4.31 -34.81
N ASN A 3 -14.21 5.36 -34.83
CA ASN A 3 -13.32 5.67 -33.72
C ASN A 3 -14.06 6.02 -32.44
N ILE A 4 -15.22 6.67 -32.58
CA ILE A 4 -16.04 7.03 -31.42
C ILE A 4 -16.62 5.78 -30.76
N CYS A 5 -17.13 4.85 -31.57
CA CYS A 5 -17.65 3.59 -31.05
C CYS A 5 -16.56 2.75 -30.39
N TYR A 6 -15.39 2.74 -31.01
CA TYR A 6 -14.25 2.02 -30.45
C TYR A 6 -13.82 2.59 -29.10
N LEU A 7 -13.74 3.91 -28.98
CA LEU A 7 -13.43 4.58 -27.73
C LEU A 7 -14.46 4.30 -26.65
N CYS A 8 -15.75 4.31 -27.02
CA CYS A 8 -16.83 4.00 -26.08
C CYS A 8 -16.69 2.58 -25.53
N ILE A 9 -16.36 1.62 -26.39
CA ILE A 9 -16.16 0.24 -25.97
C ILE A 9 -14.98 0.13 -25.02
N LEU A 10 -13.86 0.77 -25.34
CA LEU A 10 -12.69 0.78 -24.48
C LEU A 10 -12.97 1.44 -23.14
N MET A 11 -13.67 2.56 -23.13
CA MET A 11 -14.02 3.26 -21.89
C MET A 11 -14.99 2.47 -21.05
N THR A 12 -15.83 1.65 -21.65
CA THR A 12 -16.76 0.80 -20.91
C THR A 12 -16.07 -0.39 -20.26
N ILE A 13 -15.09 -0.97 -20.95
CA ILE A 13 -14.43 -2.18 -20.49
C ILE A 13 -13.28 -1.85 -19.52
N ILE A 14 -12.41 -0.92 -19.90
CA ILE A 14 -11.18 -0.64 -19.16
C ILE A 14 -11.42 0.03 -17.80
N PRO A 15 -12.26 1.08 -17.67
CA PRO A 15 -12.40 1.79 -16.39
C PRO A 15 -12.98 0.93 -15.28
N TYR A 16 -13.76 -0.08 -15.61
CA TYR A 16 -14.35 -0.95 -14.62
C TYR A 16 -13.31 -1.86 -13.97
N GLU A 17 -12.37 -2.36 -14.76
CA GLU A 17 -11.39 -3.34 -14.28
C GLU A 17 -10.12 -2.71 -13.74
N ARG A 18 -9.83 -1.48 -14.10
CA ARG A 18 -8.56 -0.83 -13.77
C ARG A 18 -8.77 0.38 -12.88
N ARG A 19 -9.34 0.13 -11.75
CA ARG A 19 -9.47 1.15 -10.74
C ARG A 19 -8.07 1.45 -10.18
N SER A 20 -7.62 2.70 -10.33
CA SER A 20 -6.32 3.13 -9.83
C SER A 20 -6.29 3.06 -8.30
N MET A 21 -5.17 2.64 -7.76
CA MET A 21 -4.96 2.71 -6.32
C MET A 21 -5.02 4.17 -5.85
N GLN A 22 -5.49 4.37 -4.62
CA GLN A 22 -5.51 5.68 -3.98
C GLN A 22 -4.26 5.83 -3.14
N LEU A 23 -3.32 6.64 -3.62
CA LEU A 23 -2.02 6.82 -3.00
C LEU A 23 -1.92 8.21 -2.37
N TYR A 24 -1.51 8.25 -1.10
CA TYR A 24 -1.33 9.50 -0.35
C TYR A 24 0.05 9.50 0.31
N TRP A 25 0.80 10.57 0.09
CA TRP A 25 2.10 10.74 0.72
C TRP A 25 1.95 11.46 2.05
N LEU A 26 2.44 10.83 3.12
CA LEU A 26 2.44 11.41 4.47
C LEU A 26 3.71 12.23 4.71
N SER A 27 4.79 11.86 4.01
CA SER A 27 6.05 12.59 4.01
C SER A 27 6.72 12.35 2.66
N ASP A 28 7.93 12.84 2.47
CA ASP A 28 8.67 12.62 1.22
C ASP A 28 9.02 11.14 1.01
N THR A 29 9.06 10.35 2.07
CA THR A 29 9.53 8.97 2.00
C THR A 29 8.51 7.93 2.41
N ILE A 30 7.38 8.33 2.99
CA ILE A 30 6.36 7.42 3.50
C ILE A 30 5.01 7.77 2.90
N GLY A 31 4.40 6.79 2.22
CA GLY A 31 3.06 6.93 1.66
C GLY A 31 2.16 5.80 2.11
N VAL A 32 0.87 5.98 1.93
CA VAL A 32 -0.16 4.98 2.24
C VAL A 32 -1.08 4.81 1.03
N SER A 33 -1.67 3.64 0.92
CA SER A 33 -2.55 3.31 -0.18
C SER A 33 -3.70 2.42 0.29
N ASP A 34 -4.79 2.44 -0.47
CA ASP A 34 -5.82 1.41 -0.36
C ASP A 34 -5.27 0.08 -0.92
N GLN A 35 -6.11 -0.96 -0.97
CA GLN A 35 -5.70 -2.26 -1.48
C GLN A 35 -5.09 -2.14 -2.87
N ILE A 36 -3.89 -2.67 -3.03
CA ILE A 36 -3.18 -2.68 -4.30
C ILE A 36 -3.29 -4.06 -4.97
N SER A 37 -3.10 -4.07 -6.27
CA SER A 37 -3.03 -5.27 -7.09
C SER A 37 -1.57 -5.54 -7.50
N PRO A 38 -1.28 -6.74 -8.02
CA PRO A 38 0.05 -6.99 -8.59
C PRO A 38 0.44 -5.99 -9.68
N GLU A 39 -0.53 -5.52 -10.48
CA GLU A 39 -0.28 -4.52 -11.52
C GLU A 39 0.12 -3.17 -10.95
N ASP A 40 -0.46 -2.82 -9.80
CA ASP A 40 -0.11 -1.56 -9.12
C ASP A 40 1.36 -1.53 -8.70
N VAL A 41 1.96 -2.69 -8.43
CA VAL A 41 3.37 -2.77 -8.07
C VAL A 41 4.27 -2.22 -9.18
N LEU A 42 3.89 -2.42 -10.45
CA LEU A 42 4.63 -1.85 -11.58
C LEU A 42 4.60 -0.33 -11.52
N GLU A 43 3.44 0.24 -11.23
CA GLU A 43 3.30 1.69 -11.10
C GLU A 43 4.12 2.21 -9.93
N LEU A 44 4.06 1.55 -8.79
CA LEU A 44 4.86 1.93 -7.63
C LEU A 44 6.35 1.88 -7.93
N SER A 45 6.79 0.85 -8.67
CA SER A 45 8.17 0.76 -9.09
C SER A 45 8.58 1.94 -9.96
N SER A 46 7.71 2.36 -10.88
CA SER A 46 7.98 3.51 -11.74
C SER A 46 8.06 4.83 -10.97
N LEU A 47 7.42 4.90 -9.80
CA LEU A 47 7.49 6.05 -8.91
C LEU A 47 8.72 6.02 -8.00
N GLY A 48 9.55 4.99 -8.10
CA GLY A 48 10.76 4.87 -7.32
C GLY A 48 10.58 4.23 -5.96
N VAL A 49 9.41 3.64 -5.67
CA VAL A 49 9.14 2.97 -4.39
C VAL A 49 10.11 1.80 -4.20
N LYS A 50 10.67 1.69 -3.01
CA LYS A 50 11.65 0.65 -2.67
C LYS A 50 11.08 -0.42 -1.75
N SER A 51 10.01 -0.13 -1.02
CA SER A 51 9.41 -1.09 -0.09
C SER A 51 7.90 -0.97 -0.07
N ILE A 52 7.23 -2.11 0.10
CA ILE A 52 5.78 -2.21 0.26
C ILE A 52 5.49 -2.94 1.54
N LEU A 53 4.58 -2.41 2.35
CA LEU A 53 4.23 -2.95 3.65
C LEU A 53 2.72 -3.19 3.68
N CYS A 54 2.32 -4.43 3.92
CA CYS A 54 0.91 -4.82 3.95
C CYS A 54 0.40 -4.87 5.38
N ASN A 55 -0.57 -4.01 5.72
CA ASN A 55 -1.22 -4.03 7.03
C ASN A 55 -2.56 -4.77 7.01
N ARG A 56 -2.97 -5.28 5.86
CA ARG A 56 -4.25 -5.94 5.73
C ARG A 56 -4.11 -7.44 5.89
N PRO A 57 -4.86 -8.09 6.82
CA PRO A 57 -4.90 -9.56 6.88
C PRO A 57 -5.45 -10.15 5.59
N ASP A 58 -4.92 -11.31 5.20
CA ASP A 58 -5.45 -12.03 4.05
C ASP A 58 -6.88 -12.50 4.33
N ARG A 59 -7.67 -12.58 3.27
CA ARG A 59 -9.06 -13.07 3.30
C ARG A 59 -9.97 -12.27 4.22
N GLU A 60 -9.68 -10.99 4.33
CA GLU A 60 -10.57 -10.05 5.03
C GLU A 60 -11.83 -9.78 4.21
N SER A 61 -11.70 -9.78 2.89
CA SER A 61 -12.83 -9.74 1.94
C SER A 61 -12.81 -11.00 1.09
N GLU A 62 -14.00 -11.50 0.72
CA GLU A 62 -14.11 -12.82 0.12
C GLU A 62 -13.62 -12.92 -1.32
N SER A 63 -13.83 -11.92 -2.18
CA SER A 63 -13.60 -12.11 -3.60
C SER A 63 -12.60 -11.16 -4.24
N ASP A 64 -12.37 -10.00 -3.68
CA ASP A 64 -11.65 -8.93 -4.39
C ASP A 64 -10.27 -8.67 -3.83
N GLN A 65 -9.88 -9.38 -2.81
CA GLN A 65 -8.62 -9.10 -2.13
C GLN A 65 -7.53 -10.05 -2.60
N PRO A 66 -6.51 -9.55 -3.32
CA PRO A 66 -5.33 -10.37 -3.61
C PRO A 66 -4.62 -10.76 -2.32
N ASP A 67 -4.21 -12.01 -2.23
CA ASP A 67 -3.39 -12.47 -1.11
C ASP A 67 -2.08 -11.69 -1.08
N ALA A 68 -1.56 -11.45 0.12
CA ALA A 68 -0.29 -10.75 0.31
C ALA A 68 0.85 -11.42 -0.48
N GLU A 69 0.82 -12.74 -0.61
CA GLU A 69 1.84 -13.47 -1.34
C GLU A 69 1.91 -13.08 -2.82
N LEU A 70 0.77 -12.78 -3.45
CA LEU A 70 0.76 -12.30 -4.84
C LEU A 70 1.46 -10.95 -4.96
N ILE A 71 1.23 -10.07 -3.99
CA ILE A 71 1.89 -8.76 -3.96
C ILE A 71 3.39 -8.94 -3.69
N ARG A 72 3.75 -9.87 -2.80
CA ARG A 72 5.15 -10.18 -2.52
C ARG A 72 5.88 -10.63 -3.78
N GLN A 73 5.27 -11.54 -4.55
CA GLN A 73 5.88 -12.06 -5.76
C GLN A 73 6.07 -10.95 -6.81
N ALA A 74 5.08 -10.10 -6.98
CA ALA A 74 5.18 -8.97 -7.90
C ALA A 74 6.27 -8.00 -7.45
N SER A 75 6.34 -7.73 -6.14
CA SER A 75 7.36 -6.85 -5.55
C SER A 75 8.77 -7.41 -5.79
N LYS A 76 8.95 -8.71 -5.57
CA LYS A 76 10.24 -9.37 -5.76
C LYS A 76 10.73 -9.23 -7.21
N LYS A 77 9.84 -9.38 -8.17
CA LYS A 77 10.19 -9.22 -9.59
C LYS A 77 10.69 -7.82 -9.91
N MET A 78 10.23 -6.81 -9.18
CA MET A 78 10.60 -5.43 -9.38
C MET A 78 11.74 -4.97 -8.47
N GLY A 79 12.30 -5.87 -7.65
CA GLY A 79 13.36 -5.52 -6.71
C GLY A 79 12.87 -4.69 -5.53
N ILE A 80 11.57 -4.75 -5.23
CA ILE A 80 10.96 -4.03 -4.11
C ILE A 80 10.86 -5.00 -2.92
N GLU A 81 11.26 -4.53 -1.74
CA GLU A 81 11.10 -5.32 -0.52
C GLU A 81 9.64 -5.33 -0.08
N PHE A 82 9.19 -6.46 0.44
CA PHE A 82 7.82 -6.63 0.88
C PHE A 82 7.78 -7.15 2.31
N VAL A 83 6.95 -6.53 3.14
CA VAL A 83 6.71 -6.97 4.52
C VAL A 83 5.22 -7.16 4.73
N PHE A 84 4.85 -8.31 5.28
CA PHE A 84 3.49 -8.60 5.69
C PHE A 84 3.36 -8.35 7.18
N HIS A 85 2.65 -7.29 7.55
CA HIS A 85 2.42 -6.89 8.94
C HIS A 85 0.91 -6.67 9.14
N PRO A 86 0.13 -7.75 9.22
CA PRO A 86 -1.33 -7.64 9.34
C PRO A 86 -1.73 -7.08 10.69
N VAL A 87 -2.69 -6.16 10.68
CA VAL A 87 -3.21 -5.49 11.86
C VAL A 87 -4.73 -5.42 11.77
N GLU A 88 -5.40 -5.61 12.90
CA GLU A 88 -6.85 -5.54 12.97
C GLU A 88 -7.37 -4.14 12.65
N SER A 89 -8.50 -4.09 11.93
CA SER A 89 -9.05 -2.84 11.43
C SER A 89 -9.45 -1.86 12.52
N ASN A 90 -10.11 -2.35 13.58
CA ASN A 90 -10.75 -1.52 14.57
C ASN A 90 -9.96 -1.38 15.87
N PHE A 91 -8.81 -2.03 15.95
CA PHE A 91 -8.07 -2.05 17.20
C PHE A 91 -6.57 -2.18 16.92
N GLN A 92 -5.87 -1.09 17.15
CA GLN A 92 -4.42 -1.06 16.98
C GLN A 92 -3.78 -0.85 18.35
N THR A 93 -2.81 -1.70 18.65
CA THR A 93 -2.14 -1.68 19.95
C THR A 93 -0.84 -0.88 19.87
N GLU A 94 -0.32 -0.56 21.06
CA GLU A 94 1.01 0.03 21.17
C GLU A 94 2.07 -0.87 20.56
N HIS A 95 1.91 -2.20 20.72
CA HIS A 95 2.81 -3.16 20.10
C HIS A 95 2.76 -3.07 18.58
N ASP A 96 1.57 -2.97 18.00
CA ASP A 96 1.42 -2.79 16.54
C ASP A 96 2.15 -1.54 16.06
N ALA A 97 2.01 -0.45 16.79
CA ALA A 97 2.67 0.82 16.46
C ALA A 97 4.19 0.70 16.58
N SER A 98 4.68 -0.02 17.58
CA SER A 98 6.11 -0.27 17.76
C SER A 98 6.69 -1.06 16.60
N GLN A 99 5.99 -2.12 16.17
CA GLN A 99 6.41 -2.92 15.03
C GLN A 99 6.37 -2.12 13.73
N MET A 100 5.35 -1.29 13.56
CA MET A 100 5.25 -0.41 12.40
C MET A 100 6.43 0.56 12.35
N ALA A 101 6.75 1.18 13.48
CA ALA A 101 7.88 2.09 13.58
C ALA A 101 9.19 1.40 13.19
N LYS A 102 9.39 0.18 13.64
CA LYS A 102 10.58 -0.60 13.30
C LYS A 102 10.69 -0.82 11.80
N HIS A 103 9.60 -1.25 11.15
CA HIS A 103 9.59 -1.44 9.70
C HIS A 103 9.87 -0.14 8.96
N LEU A 104 9.25 0.96 9.38
CA LEU A 104 9.45 2.26 8.73
C LEU A 104 10.89 2.76 8.88
N CYS A 105 11.55 2.44 9.98
CA CYS A 105 12.95 2.82 10.16
C CYS A 105 13.92 1.95 9.35
N GLU A 106 13.63 0.66 9.22
CA GLU A 106 14.58 -0.30 8.65
C GLU A 106 14.45 -0.50 7.14
N LEU A 107 13.24 -0.36 6.60
CA LEU A 107 13.01 -0.64 5.17
C LEU A 107 13.58 0.45 4.28
N PRO A 108 14.05 0.09 3.07
CA PRO A 108 14.47 1.08 2.07
C PRO A 108 13.32 2.02 1.71
N LYS A 109 13.62 3.30 1.59
CA LYS A 109 12.64 4.34 1.25
C LYS A 109 12.72 4.69 -0.23
N PRO A 110 11.63 5.12 -0.84
CA PRO A 110 10.30 5.36 -0.25
C PRO A 110 9.54 4.05 0.05
N ILE A 111 8.70 4.11 1.09
CA ILE A 111 7.88 2.99 1.55
C ILE A 111 6.40 3.31 1.30
N ILE A 112 5.65 2.34 0.78
CA ILE A 112 4.19 2.43 0.71
C ILE A 112 3.60 1.37 1.61
N ALA A 113 2.79 1.79 2.57
CA ALA A 113 2.00 0.90 3.41
C ALA A 113 0.57 0.87 2.89
N TYR A 114 -0.03 -0.32 2.79
CA TYR A 114 -1.40 -0.42 2.32
C TYR A 114 -2.25 -1.28 3.26
N CYS A 115 -3.54 -1.01 3.23
CA CYS A 115 -4.57 -1.82 3.88
C CYS A 115 -5.79 -1.83 2.96
N ARG A 116 -7.01 -1.87 3.49
CA ARG A 116 -8.20 -1.86 2.65
C ARG A 116 -8.45 -0.47 2.03
N SER A 117 -8.42 0.59 2.85
CA SER A 117 -8.73 1.95 2.42
C SER A 117 -7.57 2.93 2.55
N GLY A 118 -6.48 2.53 3.21
CA GLY A 118 -5.38 3.41 3.60
C GLY A 118 -5.53 3.96 5.00
N GLY A 119 -6.74 3.91 5.57
CA GLY A 119 -7.00 4.50 6.89
C GLY A 119 -6.31 3.78 8.03
N ARG A 120 -6.29 2.46 8.01
CA ARG A 120 -5.64 1.65 9.03
C ARG A 120 -4.13 1.92 9.06
N SER A 121 -3.50 1.91 7.90
CA SER A 121 -2.07 2.20 7.79
C SER A 121 -1.75 3.61 8.27
N THR A 122 -2.58 4.59 7.89
CA THR A 122 -2.43 5.97 8.33
C THR A 122 -2.56 6.08 9.84
N ALA A 123 -3.57 5.45 10.43
CA ALA A 123 -3.80 5.48 11.87
C ALA A 123 -2.64 4.83 12.62
N LEU A 124 -2.11 3.72 12.11
CA LEU A 124 -1.01 3.01 12.73
C LEU A 124 0.28 3.83 12.71
N ILE A 125 0.57 4.49 11.59
CA ILE A 125 1.71 5.39 11.47
C ILE A 125 1.53 6.59 12.40
N GLY A 126 0.33 7.15 12.44
CA GLY A 126 0.01 8.27 13.32
C GLY A 126 0.17 7.90 14.79
N LEU A 127 -0.24 6.71 15.18
CA LEU A 127 -0.07 6.22 16.55
C LEU A 127 1.42 6.08 16.89
N ALA A 128 2.22 5.52 15.98
CA ALA A 128 3.66 5.40 16.17
C ALA A 128 4.32 6.76 16.38
N GLU A 129 3.88 7.76 15.63
CA GLU A 129 4.39 9.13 15.78
C GLU A 129 3.92 9.76 17.09
N GLN A 130 2.65 9.57 17.44
CA GLN A 130 2.08 10.08 18.68
C GLN A 130 2.80 9.50 19.91
N LEU A 131 3.14 8.23 19.87
CA LEU A 131 3.88 7.55 20.94
C LEU A 131 5.38 7.85 20.90
N GLN A 132 5.82 8.68 19.98
CA GLN A 132 7.22 9.10 19.83
C GLN A 132 8.16 7.95 19.46
N PHE A 133 7.64 6.91 18.79
CA PHE A 133 8.48 5.84 18.26
C PHE A 133 9.19 6.26 16.97
N ILE A 134 8.59 7.17 16.21
CA ILE A 134 9.16 7.73 14.98
C ILE A 134 8.82 9.21 14.89
N ASN A 135 9.58 9.90 14.02
CA ASN A 135 9.23 11.23 13.55
C ASN A 135 9.28 11.16 12.01
N LEU A 136 8.11 11.31 11.37
CA LEU A 136 7.99 11.17 9.91
C LEU A 136 8.92 12.12 9.16
N GLN A 137 9.13 13.31 9.66
CA GLN A 137 9.98 14.31 8.99
C GLN A 137 11.46 13.93 9.02
N GLU A 138 11.85 13.01 9.90
CA GLU A 138 13.23 12.58 10.05
C GLU A 138 13.52 11.23 9.40
N LEU A 139 12.50 10.56 8.85
CA LEU A 139 12.68 9.29 8.16
C LEU A 139 13.15 9.52 6.72
N GLU A 140 14.38 9.11 6.46
CA GLU A 140 15.00 9.22 5.15
C GLU A 140 15.35 7.86 4.56
#